data_7c5c6e2bbbac96e3f45ba476a09d91f4
#
_entry.id   7c5c6e2bbbac96e3f45ba476a09d91f4
#
_cell.length_a   1.000
_cell.length_b   1.000
_cell.length_c   1.000
_cell.angle_alpha   90.00
_cell.angle_beta   90.00
_cell.angle_gamma   90.00
#
_symmetry.space_group_name_H-M   'P 1'
#
loop_
_entity.id
_entity.type
_entity.pdbx_description
1 polymer ?
#
loop_
_entity_poly.entity_id
_entity_poly.type
_entity_poly.pdbx_seq_one_letter_code
_entity_poly.pdbx_strand_id
1 'polypeptide(L)'
;MKTITSLLLVMLAAVSLHAAPKKLLVVTTTTGFRHSSIPTLEKMIARLGKDSGEFTVDFVQQPPGKPNLRPNATDEEKTAETNWENTVLKPALQKLSPESLKNYDAVVFASTTGDLPIPDPQGLLDWIRQGHAFIGIHAASDTFHNWPGYIDMLGGEFQHHGPQVGVECLNEDPQHPANAQIGKSWVISQEEIYQFKNYDPAKVHDLLIMDKHPEAPHGDGHFPVSWCKNYGEGRVFYTSIGHREDIIDADPNLPDRKNSPEISKTYQAHVLGGIEWALGLKK
;
A
#
# COMPACT_ATOMS: atom_id res chain seq x y z
N MET A 1 -46.18 -59.12 13.60
CA MET A 1 -46.17 -57.73 13.14
C MET A 1 -44.84 -57.12 13.54
N LYS A 2 -43.95 -56.87 12.60
CA LYS A 2 -42.64 -56.23 12.84
C LYS A 2 -42.76 -54.76 12.40
N THR A 3 -42.69 -53.86 13.36
CA THR A 3 -42.68 -52.41 13.11
C THR A 3 -41.27 -52.00 12.72
N ILE A 4 -41.13 -51.48 11.48
CA ILE A 4 -39.90 -50.92 10.96
C ILE A 4 -39.95 -49.41 11.28
N THR A 5 -39.07 -48.95 12.19
CA THR A 5 -38.90 -47.54 12.50
C THR A 5 -37.87 -46.96 11.57
N SER A 6 -38.31 -46.16 10.58
CA SER A 6 -37.43 -45.44 9.66
C SER A 6 -36.82 -44.24 10.36
N LEU A 7 -35.52 -44.25 10.53
CA LEU A 7 -34.76 -43.14 11.06
C LEU A 7 -34.48 -42.17 9.89
N LEU A 8 -35.09 -40.98 9.90
CA LEU A 8 -34.86 -39.93 8.93
C LEU A 8 -33.60 -39.16 9.34
N LEU A 9 -32.50 -39.34 8.64
CA LEU A 9 -31.26 -38.62 8.86
C LEU A 9 -31.35 -37.27 8.14
N VAL A 10 -31.61 -36.18 8.91
CA VAL A 10 -31.57 -34.81 8.38
C VAL A 10 -30.11 -34.37 8.32
N MET A 11 -29.52 -34.36 7.10
CA MET A 11 -28.23 -33.69 6.88
C MET A 11 -28.45 -32.17 6.91
N LEU A 12 -28.04 -31.52 7.99
CA LEU A 12 -27.82 -30.07 8.01
C LEU A 12 -26.58 -29.75 7.17
N ALA A 13 -26.79 -29.22 5.97
CA ALA A 13 -25.74 -28.59 5.22
C ALA A 13 -25.34 -27.29 5.95
N ALA A 14 -24.17 -27.27 6.57
CA ALA A 14 -23.58 -26.06 7.10
C ALA A 14 -23.25 -25.14 5.92
N VAL A 15 -24.09 -24.18 5.63
CA VAL A 15 -23.76 -23.07 4.73
C VAL A 15 -22.75 -22.22 5.47
N SER A 16 -21.47 -22.31 5.08
CA SER A 16 -20.45 -21.37 5.52
C SER A 16 -20.85 -19.98 5.01
N LEU A 17 -21.39 -19.15 5.87
CA LEU A 17 -21.55 -17.72 5.58
C LEU A 17 -20.14 -17.12 5.46
N HIS A 18 -19.60 -17.06 4.25
CA HIS A 18 -18.47 -16.20 3.99
C HIS A 18 -18.95 -14.75 4.12
N ALA A 19 -18.26 -13.96 4.95
CA ALA A 19 -18.50 -12.52 4.99
C ALA A 19 -18.29 -11.95 3.57
N ALA A 20 -19.08 -10.92 3.23
CA ALA A 20 -18.90 -10.25 1.94
C ALA A 20 -17.47 -9.71 1.83
N PRO A 21 -16.86 -9.78 0.62
CA PRO A 21 -15.52 -9.24 0.42
C PRO A 21 -15.45 -7.77 0.82
N LYS A 22 -14.36 -7.39 1.45
CA LYS A 22 -14.06 -6.01 1.81
C LYS A 22 -13.87 -5.16 0.56
N LYS A 23 -14.11 -3.85 0.65
CA LYS A 23 -14.00 -2.96 -0.51
C LYS A 23 -12.88 -1.95 -0.31
N LEU A 24 -11.89 -1.95 -1.20
CA LEU A 24 -10.73 -1.06 -1.16
C LEU A 24 -10.86 0.04 -2.22
N LEU A 25 -10.51 1.28 -1.85
CA LEU A 25 -10.27 2.36 -2.79
C LEU A 25 -8.75 2.50 -2.99
N VAL A 26 -8.26 2.12 -4.17
CA VAL A 26 -6.84 2.18 -4.52
C VAL A 26 -6.57 3.47 -5.29
N VAL A 27 -5.74 4.32 -4.73
CA VAL A 27 -5.33 5.62 -5.30
C VAL A 27 -3.93 5.48 -5.86
N THR A 28 -3.76 5.80 -7.14
CA THR A 28 -2.49 5.75 -7.87
C THR A 28 -2.18 7.05 -8.61
N THR A 29 -2.95 8.10 -8.30
CA THR A 29 -2.71 9.44 -8.80
C THR A 29 -1.46 10.06 -8.20
N THR A 30 -0.76 10.87 -8.98
CA THR A 30 0.45 11.59 -8.57
C THR A 30 0.37 13.04 -9.02
N THR A 31 0.75 13.97 -8.15
CA THR A 31 1.06 15.36 -8.55
C THR A 31 2.58 15.54 -8.72
N GLY A 32 3.40 14.79 -7.98
CA GLY A 32 4.84 14.69 -8.14
C GLY A 32 5.29 13.66 -9.18
N PHE A 33 6.38 12.94 -8.85
CA PHE A 33 6.97 11.92 -9.70
C PHE A 33 6.00 10.74 -9.89
N ARG A 34 5.89 10.22 -11.13
CA ARG A 34 5.07 9.06 -11.42
C ARG A 34 5.94 7.85 -11.75
N HIS A 35 5.89 6.85 -10.88
CA HIS A 35 6.63 5.60 -11.06
C HIS A 35 6.08 4.78 -12.24
N SER A 36 6.98 4.19 -13.03
CA SER A 36 6.62 3.31 -14.15
C SER A 36 5.95 2.01 -13.68
N SER A 37 6.25 1.58 -12.46
CA SER A 37 5.70 0.37 -11.83
C SER A 37 4.21 0.46 -11.43
N ILE A 38 3.62 1.65 -11.41
CA ILE A 38 2.22 1.85 -10.99
C ILE A 38 1.22 0.96 -11.75
N PRO A 39 1.24 0.83 -13.08
CA PRO A 39 0.30 -0.05 -13.77
C PRO A 39 0.43 -1.53 -13.40
N THR A 40 1.65 -1.98 -13.06
CA THR A 40 1.92 -3.33 -12.59
C THR A 40 1.40 -3.52 -11.16
N LEU A 41 1.57 -2.51 -10.31
CA LEU A 41 1.06 -2.50 -8.94
C LEU A 41 -0.48 -2.54 -8.90
N GLU A 42 -1.15 -1.77 -9.75
CA GLU A 42 -2.62 -1.81 -9.91
C GLU A 42 -3.11 -3.22 -10.25
N LYS A 43 -2.49 -3.87 -11.25
CA LYS A 43 -2.82 -5.23 -11.66
C LYS A 43 -2.59 -6.23 -10.53
N MET A 44 -1.47 -6.11 -9.81
CA MET A 44 -1.15 -6.96 -8.68
C MET A 44 -2.21 -6.86 -7.59
N ILE A 45 -2.56 -5.65 -7.14
CA ILE A 45 -3.56 -5.46 -6.06
C ILE A 45 -4.92 -6.02 -6.49
N ALA A 46 -5.36 -5.76 -7.72
CA ALA A 46 -6.62 -6.30 -8.24
C ALA A 46 -6.61 -7.84 -8.27
N ARG A 47 -5.48 -8.44 -8.68
CA ARG A 47 -5.30 -9.90 -8.69
C ARG A 47 -5.32 -10.48 -7.28
N LEU A 48 -4.61 -9.87 -6.32
CA LEU A 48 -4.61 -10.32 -4.93
C LEU A 48 -6.04 -10.37 -4.35
N GLY A 49 -6.86 -9.35 -4.59
CA GLY A 49 -8.25 -9.35 -4.18
C GLY A 49 -9.07 -10.45 -4.83
N LYS A 50 -8.91 -10.64 -6.15
CA LYS A 50 -9.60 -11.69 -6.90
C LYS A 50 -9.20 -13.10 -6.43
N ASP A 51 -7.90 -13.34 -6.24
CA ASP A 51 -7.37 -14.67 -5.95
C ASP A 51 -7.63 -15.08 -4.49
N SER A 52 -7.58 -14.14 -3.55
CA SER A 52 -7.94 -14.37 -2.14
C SER A 52 -9.45 -14.45 -1.92
N GLY A 53 -10.25 -13.74 -2.73
CA GLY A 53 -11.69 -13.58 -2.52
C GLY A 53 -12.06 -12.70 -1.32
N GLU A 54 -11.08 -12.11 -0.63
CA GLU A 54 -11.28 -11.37 0.61
C GLU A 54 -11.64 -9.90 0.38
N PHE A 55 -11.22 -9.34 -0.75
CA PHE A 55 -11.53 -7.94 -1.08
C PHE A 55 -11.73 -7.70 -2.58
N THR A 56 -12.43 -6.62 -2.87
CA THR A 56 -12.58 -6.02 -4.20
C THR A 56 -11.94 -4.64 -4.24
N VAL A 57 -11.61 -4.14 -5.43
CA VAL A 57 -10.94 -2.85 -5.60
C VAL A 57 -11.69 -1.92 -6.55
N ASP A 58 -11.81 -0.66 -6.16
CA ASP A 58 -12.09 0.46 -7.04
C ASP A 58 -10.82 1.32 -7.15
N PHE A 59 -10.62 1.99 -8.29
CA PHE A 59 -9.43 2.79 -8.52
C PHE A 59 -9.73 4.29 -8.64
N VAL A 60 -8.77 5.09 -8.16
CA VAL A 60 -8.54 6.47 -8.57
C VAL A 60 -7.19 6.50 -9.28
N GLN A 61 -7.23 6.16 -10.56
CA GLN A 61 -6.05 6.17 -11.43
C GLN A 61 -5.70 7.59 -11.87
N GLN A 62 -4.47 7.75 -12.40
CA GLN A 62 -4.04 9.03 -12.98
C GLN A 62 -4.99 9.44 -14.10
N PRO A 63 -5.72 10.56 -13.96
CA PRO A 63 -6.51 11.07 -15.07
C PRO A 63 -5.62 11.47 -16.26
N PRO A 64 -6.12 11.37 -17.49
CA PRO A 64 -5.38 11.77 -18.69
C PRO A 64 -5.12 13.28 -18.74
N GLY A 65 -4.15 13.67 -19.55
CA GLY A 65 -3.92 15.07 -19.88
C GLY A 65 -3.16 15.85 -18.82
N LYS A 66 -2.50 15.19 -17.84
CA LYS A 66 -1.60 15.89 -16.91
C LYS A 66 -0.50 16.61 -17.71
N PRO A 67 -0.37 17.93 -17.58
CA PRO A 67 0.75 18.67 -18.17
C PRO A 67 2.09 18.20 -17.60
N ASN A 68 3.09 18.09 -18.47
CA ASN A 68 4.44 17.75 -18.05
C ASN A 68 5.22 19.03 -17.83
N LEU A 69 5.20 19.56 -16.61
CA LEU A 69 5.94 20.78 -16.29
C LEU A 69 7.43 20.54 -16.20
N ARG A 70 8.18 21.44 -16.83
CA ARG A 70 9.65 21.52 -16.68
C ARG A 70 10.00 22.46 -15.52
N PRO A 71 11.22 22.41 -14.96
CA PRO A 71 11.62 23.32 -13.88
C PRO A 71 11.47 24.81 -14.21
N ASN A 72 11.53 25.16 -15.48
CA ASN A 72 11.39 26.52 -16.01
C ASN A 72 10.08 26.70 -16.81
N ALA A 73 9.00 26.02 -16.39
CA ALA A 73 7.69 26.10 -17.02
C ALA A 73 7.20 27.55 -17.11
N THR A 74 6.59 27.89 -18.23
CA THR A 74 5.97 29.21 -18.46
C THR A 74 4.72 29.38 -17.60
N ASP A 75 4.22 30.62 -17.49
CA ASP A 75 2.99 30.88 -16.76
C ASP A 75 1.76 30.26 -17.43
N GLU A 76 1.78 30.10 -18.76
CA GLU A 76 0.74 29.37 -19.49
C GLU A 76 0.77 27.87 -19.16
N GLU A 77 1.95 27.24 -19.07
CA GLU A 77 2.07 25.83 -18.68
C GLU A 77 1.61 25.59 -17.23
N LYS A 78 1.99 26.46 -16.29
CA LYS A 78 1.50 26.42 -14.89
C LYS A 78 -0.02 26.63 -14.81
N THR A 79 -0.55 27.55 -15.64
CA THR A 79 -1.99 27.77 -15.73
C THR A 79 -2.70 26.53 -16.27
N ALA A 80 -2.14 25.86 -17.27
CA ALA A 80 -2.69 24.62 -17.82
C ALA A 80 -2.70 23.51 -16.77
N GLU A 81 -1.65 23.37 -15.96
CA GLU A 81 -1.62 22.41 -14.85
C GLU A 81 -2.69 22.71 -13.80
N THR A 82 -2.79 23.97 -13.35
CA THR A 82 -3.82 24.40 -12.40
C THR A 82 -5.23 24.13 -12.94
N ASN A 83 -5.46 24.37 -14.23
CA ASN A 83 -6.73 24.07 -14.86
C ASN A 83 -7.02 22.58 -14.89
N TRP A 84 -6.01 21.75 -15.23
CA TRP A 84 -6.13 20.31 -15.22
C TRP A 84 -6.43 19.79 -13.80
N GLU A 85 -5.72 20.28 -12.80
CA GLU A 85 -5.99 19.92 -11.40
C GLU A 85 -7.43 20.24 -11.00
N ASN A 86 -7.91 21.43 -11.32
CA ASN A 86 -9.25 21.87 -10.93
C ASN A 86 -10.37 21.14 -11.68
N THR A 87 -10.18 20.86 -13.00
CA THR A 87 -11.24 20.35 -13.87
C THR A 87 -11.21 18.84 -14.05
N VAL A 88 -10.08 18.19 -13.77
CA VAL A 88 -9.89 16.75 -14.02
C VAL A 88 -9.46 16.00 -12.75
N LEU A 89 -8.39 16.44 -12.08
CA LEU A 89 -7.85 15.73 -10.93
C LEU A 89 -8.75 15.81 -9.70
N LYS A 90 -9.17 17.01 -9.29
CA LYS A 90 -10.07 17.19 -8.13
C LYS A 90 -11.39 16.42 -8.27
N PRO A 91 -12.07 16.42 -9.42
CA PRO A 91 -13.24 15.56 -9.64
C PRO A 91 -12.94 14.06 -9.47
N ALA A 92 -11.80 13.57 -9.96
CA ALA A 92 -11.41 12.17 -9.80
C ALA A 92 -11.18 11.79 -8.33
N LEU A 93 -10.59 12.71 -7.56
CA LEU A 93 -10.32 12.55 -6.12
C LEU A 93 -11.57 12.69 -5.23
N GLN A 94 -12.75 13.06 -5.78
CA GLN A 94 -14.01 13.10 -5.01
C GLN A 94 -14.41 11.73 -4.44
N LYS A 95 -13.85 10.63 -4.94
CA LYS A 95 -13.98 9.30 -4.32
C LYS A 95 -13.37 9.24 -2.90
N LEU A 96 -12.49 10.18 -2.54
CA LEU A 96 -11.94 10.33 -1.20
C LEU A 96 -12.76 11.28 -0.30
N SER A 97 -13.93 11.75 -0.75
CA SER A 97 -14.81 12.53 0.11
C SER A 97 -15.40 11.67 1.24
N PRO A 98 -15.73 12.24 2.40
CA PRO A 98 -16.35 11.51 3.50
C PRO A 98 -17.62 10.75 3.09
N GLU A 99 -18.39 11.30 2.16
CA GLU A 99 -19.59 10.63 1.65
C GLU A 99 -19.25 9.39 0.82
N SER A 100 -18.25 9.46 -0.05
CA SER A 100 -17.81 8.32 -0.86
C SER A 100 -17.13 7.25 -0.02
N LEU A 101 -16.32 7.65 0.97
CA LEU A 101 -15.58 6.74 1.84
C LEU A 101 -16.47 5.81 2.66
N LYS A 102 -17.73 6.15 2.89
CA LYS A 102 -18.71 5.24 3.54
C LYS A 102 -18.91 3.92 2.80
N ASN A 103 -18.53 3.84 1.53
CA ASN A 103 -18.67 2.65 0.70
C ASN A 103 -17.42 1.75 0.72
N TYR A 104 -16.38 2.12 1.48
CA TYR A 104 -15.10 1.42 1.49
C TYR A 104 -14.71 0.98 2.90
N ASP A 105 -13.94 -0.10 3.00
CA ASP A 105 -13.35 -0.60 4.24
C ASP A 105 -11.89 -0.13 4.38
N ALA A 106 -11.22 0.16 3.28
CA ALA A 106 -9.84 0.62 3.26
C ALA A 106 -9.55 1.61 2.12
N VAL A 107 -8.55 2.47 2.35
CA VAL A 107 -7.89 3.28 1.32
C VAL A 107 -6.45 2.79 1.16
N VAL A 108 -6.04 2.59 -0.09
CA VAL A 108 -4.67 2.21 -0.45
C VAL A 108 -4.04 3.35 -1.24
N PHE A 109 -2.96 3.91 -0.75
CA PHE A 109 -2.11 4.79 -1.54
C PHE A 109 -0.97 3.96 -2.12
N ALA A 110 -1.02 3.73 -3.43
CA ALA A 110 -0.09 2.86 -4.13
C ALA A 110 0.82 3.68 -5.04
N SER A 111 2.03 3.95 -4.57
CA SER A 111 3.05 4.81 -5.22
C SER A 111 2.51 6.21 -5.59
N THR A 112 1.66 6.78 -4.72
CA THR A 112 1.24 8.19 -4.84
C THR A 112 2.41 9.11 -4.48
N THR A 113 2.43 10.33 -5.03
CA THR A 113 3.44 11.35 -4.73
C THR A 113 2.86 12.75 -4.78
N GLY A 114 3.46 13.66 -4.03
CA GLY A 114 3.12 15.08 -4.01
C GLY A 114 1.84 15.41 -3.24
N ASP A 115 1.43 16.66 -3.26
CA ASP A 115 0.25 17.13 -2.53
C ASP A 115 -1.02 16.91 -3.38
N LEU A 116 -1.73 15.82 -3.13
CA LEU A 116 -2.98 15.52 -3.81
C LEU A 116 -4.11 16.44 -3.32
N PRO A 117 -4.87 17.11 -4.22
CA PRO A 117 -5.95 18.00 -3.81
C PRO A 117 -7.21 17.20 -3.41
N ILE A 118 -7.10 16.38 -2.35
CA ILE A 118 -8.22 15.59 -1.83
C ILE A 118 -9.28 16.51 -1.21
N PRO A 119 -10.57 16.12 -1.27
CA PRO A 119 -11.67 17.03 -0.92
C PRO A 119 -11.74 17.39 0.56
N ASP A 120 -11.41 16.46 1.44
CA ASP A 120 -11.43 16.66 2.90
C ASP A 120 -10.29 15.87 3.56
N PRO A 121 -9.10 16.50 3.71
CA PRO A 121 -7.96 15.86 4.35
C PRO A 121 -8.25 15.41 5.79
N GLN A 122 -8.88 16.25 6.59
CA GLN A 122 -9.19 15.88 7.97
C GLN A 122 -10.24 14.78 8.05
N GLY A 123 -11.25 14.82 7.19
CA GLY A 123 -12.26 13.78 7.09
C GLY A 123 -11.69 12.41 6.74
N LEU A 124 -10.64 12.34 5.91
CA LEU A 124 -9.91 11.08 5.64
C LEU A 124 -9.26 10.54 6.92
N LEU A 125 -8.55 11.38 7.69
CA LEU A 125 -7.91 10.95 8.94
C LEU A 125 -8.93 10.48 9.98
N ASP A 126 -10.04 11.19 10.10
CA ASP A 126 -11.11 10.85 11.03
C ASP A 126 -11.82 9.56 10.65
N TRP A 127 -12.01 9.32 9.34
CA TRP A 127 -12.55 8.06 8.81
C TRP A 127 -11.63 6.88 9.16
N ILE A 128 -10.30 7.02 9.02
CA ILE A 128 -9.36 5.98 9.44
C ILE A 128 -9.45 5.75 10.96
N ARG A 129 -9.43 6.84 11.79
CA ARG A 129 -9.52 6.74 13.25
C ARG A 129 -10.78 6.02 13.74
N GLN A 130 -11.86 6.06 12.95
CA GLN A 130 -13.15 5.40 13.26
C GLN A 130 -13.15 3.90 12.94
N GLY A 131 -12.02 3.28 12.63
CA GLY A 131 -11.90 1.84 12.47
C GLY A 131 -11.66 1.35 11.06
N HIS A 132 -11.37 2.25 10.11
CA HIS A 132 -11.05 1.85 8.74
C HIS A 132 -9.54 1.69 8.52
N ALA A 133 -9.20 0.98 7.44
CA ALA A 133 -7.81 0.68 7.14
C ALA A 133 -7.17 1.71 6.19
N PHE A 134 -5.88 1.95 6.40
CA PHE A 134 -5.03 2.65 5.45
C PHE A 134 -3.82 1.78 5.08
N ILE A 135 -3.53 1.67 3.80
CA ILE A 135 -2.38 0.94 3.29
C ILE A 135 -1.53 1.89 2.44
N GLY A 136 -0.27 2.07 2.82
CA GLY A 136 0.71 2.83 2.05
C GLY A 136 1.72 1.90 1.38
N ILE A 137 1.94 2.07 0.09
CA ILE A 137 2.91 1.28 -0.67
C ILE A 137 3.90 2.23 -1.34
N HIS A 138 5.19 1.95 -1.16
CA HIS A 138 6.32 2.64 -1.76
C HIS A 138 6.24 4.16 -1.57
N ALA A 139 6.06 4.92 -2.65
CA ALA A 139 6.05 6.38 -2.62
C ALA A 139 4.83 7.00 -1.90
N ALA A 140 3.96 6.20 -1.26
CA ALA A 140 2.93 6.77 -0.39
C ALA A 140 3.53 7.67 0.71
N SER A 141 4.76 7.42 1.16
CA SER A 141 5.49 8.29 2.11
C SER A 141 6.04 9.59 1.49
N ASP A 142 6.07 9.69 0.16
CA ASP A 142 6.43 10.88 -0.63
C ASP A 142 5.18 11.71 -1.01
N THR A 143 4.08 11.49 -0.28
CA THR A 143 2.81 12.19 -0.45
C THR A 143 2.58 13.11 0.76
N PHE A 144 2.10 14.32 0.53
CA PHE A 144 1.72 15.28 1.58
C PHE A 144 2.84 15.69 2.55
N HIS A 145 4.00 16.11 2.02
CA HIS A 145 5.13 16.60 2.84
C HIS A 145 4.78 17.77 3.78
N ASN A 146 3.74 18.53 3.45
CA ASN A 146 3.30 19.69 4.24
C ASN A 146 2.10 19.40 5.15
N TRP A 147 1.74 18.11 5.32
CA TRP A 147 0.61 17.72 6.15
C TRP A 147 1.01 16.81 7.31
N PRO A 148 1.34 17.38 8.50
CA PRO A 148 1.78 16.62 9.66
C PRO A 148 0.81 15.54 10.11
N GLY A 149 -0.50 15.72 9.91
CA GLY A 149 -1.52 14.74 10.24
C GLY A 149 -1.39 13.45 9.42
N TYR A 150 -1.09 13.58 8.13
CA TYR A 150 -0.83 12.42 7.26
C TYR A 150 0.47 11.70 7.65
N ILE A 151 1.53 12.47 7.89
CA ILE A 151 2.85 11.94 8.28
C ILE A 151 2.74 11.16 9.60
N ASP A 152 2.04 11.71 10.61
CA ASP A 152 1.79 11.00 11.87
C ASP A 152 0.93 9.75 11.67
N MET A 153 -0.10 9.82 10.84
CA MET A 153 -0.96 8.67 10.50
C MET A 153 -0.13 7.56 9.85
N LEU A 154 0.69 7.88 8.85
CA LEU A 154 1.51 6.91 8.13
C LEU A 154 2.67 6.37 9.00
N GLY A 155 3.24 7.20 9.87
CA GLY A 155 4.32 6.86 10.77
C GLY A 155 5.73 7.19 10.26
N GLY A 156 5.85 7.83 9.10
CA GLY A 156 7.13 8.26 8.51
C GLY A 156 6.92 9.03 7.21
N GLU A 157 7.93 9.80 6.84
CA GLU A 157 7.95 10.64 5.65
C GLU A 157 9.22 10.36 4.84
N PHE A 158 9.08 10.16 3.53
CA PHE A 158 10.22 10.01 2.63
C PHE A 158 11.17 11.21 2.74
N GLN A 159 12.45 10.93 2.82
CA GLN A 159 13.50 11.94 2.84
C GLN A 159 14.29 11.94 1.53
N HIS A 160 14.89 10.81 1.20
CA HIS A 160 15.61 10.60 -0.07
C HIS A 160 15.89 9.12 -0.30
N HIS A 161 16.42 8.80 -1.46
CA HIS A 161 16.95 7.49 -1.83
C HIS A 161 18.23 7.64 -2.66
N GLY A 162 19.05 6.61 -2.66
CA GLY A 162 20.18 6.47 -3.57
C GLY A 162 19.86 5.65 -4.82
N PRO A 163 20.88 5.11 -5.48
CA PRO A 163 20.68 4.19 -6.59
C PRO A 163 20.03 2.90 -6.13
N GLN A 164 19.33 2.22 -7.03
CA GLN A 164 18.77 0.89 -6.77
C GLN A 164 19.88 -0.12 -6.49
N VAL A 165 19.79 -0.85 -5.37
CA VAL A 165 20.81 -1.79 -4.88
C VAL A 165 20.19 -3.05 -4.31
N GLY A 166 21.01 -4.08 -4.11
CA GLY A 166 20.64 -5.28 -3.35
C GLY A 166 20.65 -5.00 -1.85
N VAL A 167 19.67 -5.54 -1.14
CA VAL A 167 19.54 -5.40 0.32
C VAL A 167 19.08 -6.68 0.98
N GLU A 168 19.37 -6.80 2.28
CA GLU A 168 18.79 -7.78 3.17
C GLU A 168 17.90 -7.07 4.19
N CYS A 169 16.61 -7.41 4.21
CA CYS A 169 15.64 -6.92 5.17
C CYS A 169 15.46 -7.95 6.28
N LEU A 170 15.68 -7.57 7.52
CA LEU A 170 15.48 -8.41 8.70
C LEU A 170 14.00 -8.45 9.07
N ASN A 171 13.52 -9.63 9.44
CA ASN A 171 12.13 -9.86 9.84
C ASN A 171 11.98 -9.64 11.35
N GLU A 172 11.35 -8.54 11.75
CA GLU A 172 11.17 -8.18 13.16
C GLU A 172 9.93 -8.83 13.80
N ASP A 173 8.95 -9.22 12.98
CA ASP A 173 7.76 -9.94 13.46
C ASP A 173 7.37 -11.10 12.52
N PRO A 174 7.92 -12.30 12.74
CA PRO A 174 7.57 -13.49 11.95
C PRO A 174 6.12 -13.97 12.13
N GLN A 175 5.38 -13.46 13.12
CA GLN A 175 3.99 -13.84 13.36
C GLN A 175 3.00 -12.92 12.63
N HIS A 176 3.45 -11.75 12.21
CA HIS A 176 2.59 -10.83 11.48
C HIS A 176 2.23 -11.38 10.09
N PRO A 177 0.96 -11.29 9.65
CA PRO A 177 0.53 -11.82 8.35
C PRO A 177 1.35 -11.34 7.15
N ALA A 178 1.81 -10.10 7.15
CA ALA A 178 2.67 -9.55 6.11
C ALA A 178 4.02 -10.30 6.00
N ASN A 179 4.52 -10.87 7.08
CA ASN A 179 5.81 -11.53 7.14
C ASN A 179 5.72 -13.07 7.07
N ALA A 180 4.54 -13.65 6.92
CA ALA A 180 4.31 -15.09 6.99
C ALA A 180 5.12 -15.91 5.97
N GLN A 181 5.52 -15.31 4.84
CA GLN A 181 6.35 -15.95 3.81
C GLN A 181 7.83 -15.51 3.89
N ILE A 182 8.19 -14.71 4.89
CA ILE A 182 9.54 -14.20 5.09
C ILE A 182 10.18 -15.00 6.22
N GLY A 183 11.36 -15.59 5.97
CA GLY A 183 12.14 -16.28 6.99
C GLY A 183 12.72 -15.30 8.02
N LYS A 184 13.94 -15.55 8.47
CA LYS A 184 14.65 -14.60 9.38
C LYS A 184 14.99 -13.29 8.69
N SER A 185 15.19 -13.34 7.37
CA SER A 185 15.45 -12.18 6.53
C SER A 185 14.92 -12.41 5.12
N TRP A 186 14.81 -11.33 4.37
CA TRP A 186 14.42 -11.30 2.97
C TRP A 186 15.48 -10.58 2.15
N VAL A 187 16.17 -11.34 1.27
CA VAL A 187 17.17 -10.77 0.37
C VAL A 187 16.49 -10.35 -0.93
N ILE A 188 16.65 -9.08 -1.27
CA ILE A 188 16.16 -8.47 -2.50
C ILE A 188 17.36 -8.14 -3.36
N SER A 189 17.36 -8.55 -4.64
CA SER A 189 18.53 -8.40 -5.51
C SER A 189 18.76 -6.96 -5.95
N GLN A 190 17.67 -6.22 -6.19
CA GLN A 190 17.74 -4.81 -6.56
C GLN A 190 16.41 -4.10 -6.25
N GLU A 191 16.47 -3.01 -5.50
CA GLU A 191 15.33 -2.15 -5.18
C GLU A 191 15.81 -0.73 -4.88
N GLU A 192 14.88 0.23 -4.88
CA GLU A 192 15.10 1.59 -4.42
C GLU A 192 14.85 1.64 -2.92
N ILE A 193 15.86 2.04 -2.16
CA ILE A 193 15.83 2.00 -0.69
C ILE A 193 15.66 3.41 -0.15
N TYR A 194 14.57 3.60 0.61
CA TYR A 194 14.21 4.89 1.19
C TYR A 194 14.89 5.13 2.53
N GLN A 195 15.29 6.37 2.74
CA GLN A 195 15.52 6.93 4.07
C GLN A 195 14.33 7.80 4.47
N PHE A 196 14.00 7.75 5.75
CA PHE A 196 12.83 8.46 6.29
C PHE A 196 13.24 9.55 7.27
N LYS A 197 12.45 10.62 7.30
CA LYS A 197 12.39 11.60 8.38
C LYS A 197 11.03 11.48 9.08
N ASN A 198 10.89 12.11 10.24
CA ASN A 198 9.65 12.07 11.02
C ASN A 198 9.16 10.64 11.35
N TYR A 199 10.09 9.69 11.37
CA TYR A 199 9.86 8.32 11.80
C TYR A 199 10.26 8.17 13.27
N ASP A 200 9.40 7.52 14.06
CA ASP A 200 9.62 7.25 15.48
C ASP A 200 9.28 5.78 15.77
N PRO A 201 10.27 4.92 16.04
CA PRO A 201 10.04 3.49 16.30
C PRO A 201 9.18 3.23 17.54
N ALA A 202 9.03 4.20 18.44
CA ALA A 202 8.13 4.09 19.59
C ALA A 202 6.64 4.23 19.20
N LYS A 203 6.33 4.72 18.02
CA LYS A 203 4.97 4.98 17.53
C LYS A 203 4.47 4.00 16.49
N VAL A 204 5.32 3.11 16.02
CA VAL A 204 5.02 2.11 15.01
C VAL A 204 5.44 0.73 15.50
N HIS A 205 4.98 -0.31 14.83
CA HIS A 205 5.46 -1.67 15.00
C HIS A 205 6.20 -2.07 13.72
N ASP A 206 7.53 -2.24 13.84
CA ASP A 206 8.36 -2.62 12.71
C ASP A 206 8.09 -4.05 12.29
N LEU A 207 7.99 -4.23 10.97
CA LEU A 207 7.83 -5.52 10.33
C LEU A 207 9.12 -5.94 9.62
N LEU A 208 9.71 -5.01 8.87
CA LEU A 208 10.99 -5.20 8.18
C LEU A 208 11.89 -3.99 8.43
N ILE A 209 13.14 -4.27 8.78
CA ILE A 209 14.18 -3.26 8.92
C ILE A 209 15.45 -3.69 8.18
N MET A 210 16.39 -2.78 8.02
CA MET A 210 17.77 -3.09 7.71
C MET A 210 18.64 -2.66 8.89
N ASP A 211 19.67 -3.44 9.20
CA ASP A 211 20.73 -3.08 10.17
C ASP A 211 21.81 -2.20 9.52
N LYS A 212 21.88 -2.20 8.19
CA LYS A 212 22.81 -1.40 7.37
C LYS A 212 22.06 -0.79 6.21
N HIS A 213 22.19 0.52 6.04
CA HIS A 213 21.68 1.22 4.87
C HIS A 213 22.79 1.38 3.83
N PRO A 214 22.53 1.15 2.52
CA PRO A 214 23.55 1.25 1.47
C PRO A 214 24.26 2.60 1.42
N GLU A 215 23.58 3.68 1.80
CA GLU A 215 24.12 5.05 1.81
C GLU A 215 24.59 5.51 3.19
N ALA A 216 24.43 4.70 4.24
CA ALA A 216 24.92 4.97 5.59
C ALA A 216 25.72 3.78 6.11
N PRO A 217 26.83 3.38 5.44
CA PRO A 217 27.54 2.12 5.72
C PRO A 217 28.22 2.08 7.10
N HIS A 218 28.32 3.20 7.80
CA HIS A 218 28.95 3.31 9.12
C HIS A 218 27.97 3.58 10.26
N GLY A 219 26.67 3.58 9.98
CA GLY A 219 25.65 3.72 11.01
C GLY A 219 25.29 2.36 11.59
N ASP A 220 25.46 2.17 12.90
CA ASP A 220 24.71 1.15 13.64
C ASP A 220 23.27 1.63 13.62
N GLY A 221 22.49 1.18 12.61
CA GLY A 221 21.27 1.85 12.28
C GLY A 221 20.08 0.92 12.36
N HIS A 222 19.01 1.51 12.76
CA HIS A 222 17.68 1.00 12.59
C HIS A 222 17.08 1.71 11.38
N PHE A 223 17.05 1.02 10.22
CA PHE A 223 16.54 1.59 8.98
C PHE A 223 15.22 0.89 8.63
N PRO A 224 14.08 1.54 8.88
CA PRO A 224 12.77 0.92 8.63
C PRO A 224 12.52 0.71 7.14
N VAL A 225 11.89 -0.42 6.82
CA VAL A 225 11.47 -0.79 5.45
C VAL A 225 9.97 -0.96 5.37
N SER A 226 9.38 -1.62 6.37
CA SER A 226 7.94 -1.83 6.48
C SER A 226 7.52 -1.82 7.94
N TRP A 227 6.35 -1.24 8.22
CA TRP A 227 5.79 -1.14 9.57
C TRP A 227 4.27 -1.11 9.55
N CYS A 228 3.68 -1.29 10.71
CA CYS A 228 2.26 -1.09 10.92
C CYS A 228 2.01 -0.34 12.22
N LYS A 229 0.81 0.18 12.39
CA LYS A 229 0.35 0.83 13.63
C LYS A 229 -1.15 0.88 13.73
N ASN A 230 -1.66 1.01 14.96
CA ASN A 230 -3.03 1.43 15.18
C ASN A 230 -3.12 2.96 15.06
N TYR A 231 -4.23 3.45 14.50
CA TYR A 231 -4.54 4.88 14.41
C TYR A 231 -5.99 5.11 14.83
N GLY A 232 -6.19 5.43 16.12
CA GLY A 232 -7.50 5.33 16.75
C GLY A 232 -7.98 3.87 16.78
N GLU A 233 -9.17 3.61 16.28
CA GLU A 233 -9.73 2.26 16.10
C GLU A 233 -9.28 1.63 14.76
N GLY A 234 -8.69 2.40 13.87
CA GLY A 234 -8.22 1.95 12.56
C GLY A 234 -6.81 1.40 12.58
N ARG A 235 -6.37 0.86 11.44
CA ARG A 235 -5.06 0.25 11.25
C ARG A 235 -4.37 0.79 10.02
N VAL A 236 -3.07 1.00 10.15
CA VAL A 236 -2.20 1.49 9.07
C VAL A 236 -1.09 0.47 8.83
N PHE A 237 -0.93 0.04 7.60
CA PHE A 237 0.19 -0.75 7.12
C PHE A 237 0.97 0.04 6.08
N TYR A 238 2.30 -0.01 6.14
CA TYR A 238 3.16 0.61 5.15
C TYR A 238 4.33 -0.31 4.78
N THR A 239 4.69 -0.30 3.49
CA THR A 239 5.93 -0.89 2.97
C THR A 239 6.57 0.04 1.96
N SER A 240 7.88 0.30 2.10
CA SER A 240 8.64 1.13 1.14
C SER A 240 9.03 0.39 -0.13
N ILE A 241 8.95 -0.93 -0.13
CA ILE A 241 9.25 -1.77 -1.30
C ILE A 241 8.15 -1.58 -2.35
N GLY A 242 8.52 -1.53 -3.64
CA GLY A 242 7.54 -1.44 -4.74
C GLY A 242 7.94 -0.51 -5.89
N HIS A 243 9.21 -0.10 -5.96
CA HIS A 243 9.70 0.74 -7.06
C HIS A 243 9.76 -0.02 -8.40
N ARG A 244 10.27 -1.25 -8.37
CA ARG A 244 10.57 -2.02 -9.59
C ARG A 244 9.40 -2.90 -10.01
N GLU A 245 9.15 -2.98 -11.32
CA GLU A 245 8.14 -3.89 -11.88
C GLU A 245 8.45 -5.35 -11.53
N ASP A 246 9.74 -5.75 -11.51
CA ASP A 246 10.16 -7.12 -11.25
C ASP A 246 10.18 -7.51 -9.75
N ILE A 247 9.91 -6.59 -8.86
CA ILE A 247 9.53 -6.86 -7.47
C ILE A 247 8.03 -7.18 -7.38
N ILE A 248 7.22 -6.53 -8.20
CA ILE A 248 5.76 -6.59 -8.18
C ILE A 248 5.24 -7.78 -8.98
N ASP A 249 5.76 -7.98 -10.19
CA ASP A 249 5.31 -9.02 -11.12
C ASP A 249 6.23 -10.24 -11.06
N ALA A 250 5.63 -11.42 -10.88
CA ALA A 250 6.33 -12.70 -10.82
C ALA A 250 6.46 -13.39 -12.20
N ASP A 251 6.10 -12.74 -13.32
CA ASP A 251 6.31 -13.32 -14.65
C ASP A 251 7.81 -13.54 -14.90
N PRO A 252 8.28 -14.78 -15.08
CA PRO A 252 9.70 -15.04 -15.31
C PRO A 252 10.25 -14.43 -16.62
N ASN A 253 9.36 -14.07 -17.55
CA ASN A 253 9.71 -13.49 -18.85
C ASN A 253 9.71 -11.95 -18.84
N LEU A 254 9.50 -11.33 -17.69
CA LEU A 254 9.54 -9.86 -17.60
C LEU A 254 10.91 -9.32 -18.07
N PRO A 255 10.95 -8.37 -19.02
CA PRO A 255 12.20 -7.81 -19.51
C PRO A 255 13.05 -7.18 -18.38
N ASP A 256 14.37 -7.24 -18.50
CA ASP A 256 15.34 -6.61 -17.60
C ASP A 256 15.19 -7.00 -16.10
N ARG A 257 14.58 -8.15 -15.83
CA ARG A 257 14.41 -8.69 -14.49
C ARG A 257 15.75 -8.83 -13.74
N LYS A 258 15.81 -8.29 -12.54
CA LYS A 258 16.93 -8.43 -11.57
C LYS A 258 16.52 -9.26 -10.36
N ASN A 259 15.27 -9.14 -9.95
CA ASN A 259 14.70 -9.89 -8.85
C ASN A 259 14.08 -11.20 -9.36
N SER A 260 14.33 -12.32 -8.70
CA SER A 260 13.73 -13.58 -9.12
C SER A 260 12.20 -13.58 -8.95
N PRO A 261 11.46 -14.45 -9.66
CA PRO A 261 10.02 -14.58 -9.46
C PRO A 261 9.63 -14.92 -8.01
N GLU A 262 10.50 -15.60 -7.26
CA GLU A 262 10.28 -15.93 -5.85
C GLU A 262 10.29 -14.69 -4.97
N ILE A 263 11.20 -13.74 -5.24
CA ILE A 263 11.23 -12.43 -4.57
C ILE A 263 9.90 -11.70 -4.80
N SER A 264 9.41 -11.69 -6.04
CA SER A 264 8.13 -11.06 -6.38
C SER A 264 6.94 -11.75 -5.68
N LYS A 265 6.93 -13.08 -5.59
CA LYS A 265 5.89 -13.83 -4.87
C LYS A 265 5.91 -13.50 -3.37
N THR A 266 7.09 -13.39 -2.79
CA THR A 266 7.25 -12.95 -1.38
C THR A 266 6.72 -11.53 -1.19
N TYR A 267 7.01 -10.60 -2.10
CA TYR A 267 6.45 -9.26 -2.07
C TYR A 267 4.91 -9.24 -2.16
N GLN A 268 4.34 -10.02 -3.07
CA GLN A 268 2.88 -10.14 -3.22
C GLN A 268 2.24 -10.68 -1.95
N ALA A 269 2.86 -11.67 -1.31
CA ALA A 269 2.39 -12.23 -0.03
C ALA A 269 2.53 -11.20 1.11
N HIS A 270 3.61 -10.41 1.14
CA HIS A 270 3.83 -9.34 2.10
C HIS A 270 2.74 -8.27 2.00
N VAL A 271 2.44 -7.79 0.81
CA VAL A 271 1.38 -6.80 0.57
C VAL A 271 0.01 -7.38 0.91
N LEU A 272 -0.29 -8.62 0.50
CA LEU A 272 -1.56 -9.27 0.83
C LEU A 272 -1.74 -9.39 2.35
N GLY A 273 -0.75 -9.92 3.05
CA GLY A 273 -0.81 -10.06 4.52
C GLY A 273 -0.95 -8.72 5.24
N GLY A 274 -0.30 -7.66 4.73
CA GLY A 274 -0.46 -6.29 5.25
C GLY A 274 -1.89 -5.75 5.06
N ILE A 275 -2.50 -5.99 3.89
CA ILE A 275 -3.91 -5.63 3.61
C ILE A 275 -4.85 -6.43 4.53
N GLU A 276 -4.65 -7.74 4.64
CA GLU A 276 -5.47 -8.62 5.48
C GLU A 276 -5.42 -8.22 6.95
N TRP A 277 -4.23 -7.89 7.45
CA TRP A 277 -4.06 -7.40 8.82
C TRP A 277 -4.76 -6.04 9.03
N ALA A 278 -4.56 -5.10 8.10
CA ALA A 278 -5.16 -3.78 8.20
C ALA A 278 -6.71 -3.86 8.17
N LEU A 279 -7.28 -4.76 7.38
CA LEU A 279 -8.73 -5.03 7.32
C LEU A 279 -9.26 -5.83 8.52
N GLY A 280 -8.39 -6.33 9.41
CA GLY A 280 -8.79 -7.17 10.54
C GLY A 280 -9.20 -8.60 10.17
N LEU A 281 -8.85 -9.06 8.98
CA LEU A 281 -9.11 -10.41 8.50
C LEU A 281 -8.13 -11.43 9.08
N LYS A 282 -6.91 -10.98 9.36
CA LYS A 282 -5.86 -11.74 10.05
C LYS A 282 -5.29 -10.94 11.23
N LYS A 283 -4.71 -11.69 12.19
CA LYS A 283 -4.11 -11.11 13.42
C LYS A 283 -2.60 -11.20 13.34
#